data_5a71d5e17a6f20b63eeafd857673b936
#
_entry.id   5a71d5e17a6f20b63eeafd857673b936
#
_cell.length_a   1.000
_cell.length_b   1.000
_cell.length_c   1.000
_cell.angle_alpha   90.00
_cell.angle_beta   90.00
_cell.angle_gamma   90.00
#
_symmetry.space_group_name_H-M   'P 1'
#
loop_
_entity.id
_entity.type
_entity.pdbx_description
1 polymer ?
#
loop_
_entity_poly.entity_id
_entity_poly.type
_entity_poly.pdbx_seq_one_letter_code
_entity_poly.pdbx_strand_id
1 'polypeptide(L)'
;MRHFFILAAALLAGCAQIPDGVEPVGGFDAERYPGKWYEVARLDHSFERGMDNVTATYTARDDGGIDVLNRGFVRAKGEWEEARGRAKFVESRDRGMLKVSFFGPFYGGYNVVDLDPEYQLSLVVGPSRKYLWILARQPNPPRDAVERVVQRAAELGFDTSALIWVRHDP
;
A
#
# COMPACT_ATOMS: atom_id res chain seq x y z
N MET A 1 -8.21 22.05 -52.96
CA MET A 1 -8.87 21.54 -51.76
C MET A 1 -7.82 20.89 -50.86
N ARG A 2 -7.48 21.57 -49.78
CA ARG A 2 -6.46 21.08 -48.83
C ARG A 2 -7.17 20.39 -47.65
N HIS A 3 -7.01 19.08 -47.56
CA HIS A 3 -7.57 18.27 -46.47
C HIS A 3 -6.65 18.44 -45.23
N PHE A 4 -7.16 19.11 -44.20
CA PHE A 4 -6.54 19.18 -42.90
C PHE A 4 -6.88 17.88 -42.16
N PHE A 5 -5.88 17.02 -41.97
CA PHE A 5 -5.98 15.90 -41.03
C PHE A 5 -5.77 16.45 -39.61
N ILE A 6 -6.85 16.57 -38.84
CA ILE A 6 -6.78 16.82 -37.41
C ILE A 6 -6.40 15.48 -36.75
N LEU A 7 -5.14 15.39 -36.31
CA LEU A 7 -4.66 14.29 -35.50
C LEU A 7 -5.20 14.48 -34.08
N ALA A 8 -6.29 13.78 -33.75
CA ALA A 8 -6.79 13.73 -32.39
C ALA A 8 -5.79 12.93 -31.55
N ALA A 9 -4.96 13.63 -30.77
CA ALA A 9 -4.16 13.01 -29.72
C ALA A 9 -5.12 12.54 -28.62
N ALA A 10 -5.43 11.23 -28.61
CA ALA A 10 -6.10 10.59 -27.50
C ALA A 10 -5.15 10.65 -26.29
N LEU A 11 -5.41 11.58 -25.39
CA LEU A 11 -4.84 11.58 -24.06
C LEU A 11 -5.33 10.32 -23.36
N LEU A 12 -4.52 9.28 -23.37
CA LEU A 12 -4.64 8.16 -22.43
C LEU A 12 -4.42 8.74 -21.03
N ALA A 13 -5.50 9.14 -20.37
CA ALA A 13 -5.51 9.33 -18.93
C ALA A 13 -5.25 7.95 -18.31
N GLY A 14 -3.98 7.61 -18.14
CA GLY A 14 -3.57 6.46 -17.35
C GLY A 14 -4.18 6.65 -15.97
N CYS A 15 -4.92 5.65 -15.47
CA CYS A 15 -5.41 5.66 -14.10
C CYS A 15 -4.20 5.93 -13.20
N ALA A 16 -4.24 7.05 -12.46
CA ALA A 16 -3.16 7.42 -11.54
C ALA A 16 -2.98 6.26 -10.56
N GLN A 17 -1.79 5.65 -10.56
CA GLN A 17 -1.45 4.56 -9.64
C GLN A 17 -0.84 5.06 -8.33
N ILE A 18 -0.51 6.36 -8.28
CA ILE A 18 0.08 7.05 -7.13
C ILE A 18 -0.44 8.50 -7.10
N PRO A 19 -0.60 9.13 -5.94
CA PRO A 19 -1.03 10.53 -5.85
C PRO A 19 0.00 11.49 -6.43
N ASP A 20 -0.45 12.58 -7.02
CA ASP A 20 0.42 13.63 -7.57
C ASP A 20 1.39 14.17 -6.52
N GLY A 21 2.66 14.30 -6.89
CA GLY A 21 3.73 14.80 -6.03
C GLY A 21 4.23 13.81 -4.98
N VAL A 22 3.76 12.57 -5.03
CA VAL A 22 4.24 11.47 -4.17
C VAL A 22 5.12 10.54 -5.00
N GLU A 23 6.31 10.23 -4.50
CA GLU A 23 7.26 9.34 -5.18
C GLU A 23 7.47 8.05 -4.38
N PRO A 24 7.47 6.88 -5.03
CA PRO A 24 7.84 5.64 -4.39
C PRO A 24 9.34 5.61 -4.09
N VAL A 25 9.73 4.87 -3.06
CA VAL A 25 11.14 4.71 -2.70
C VAL A 25 11.94 4.08 -3.85
N GLY A 26 13.15 4.60 -4.07
CA GLY A 26 14.16 3.98 -4.92
C GLY A 26 15.07 3.05 -4.12
N GLY A 27 15.86 2.21 -4.81
CA GLY A 27 16.72 1.23 -4.15
C GLY A 27 15.94 0.18 -3.37
N PHE A 28 14.71 -0.09 -3.80
CA PHE A 28 13.83 -1.08 -3.17
C PHE A 28 14.36 -2.51 -3.42
N ASP A 29 14.61 -3.24 -2.34
CA ASP A 29 15.02 -4.63 -2.41
C ASP A 29 13.79 -5.54 -2.32
N ALA A 30 13.38 -6.05 -3.47
CA ALA A 30 12.21 -6.92 -3.60
C ALA A 30 12.34 -8.27 -2.87
N GLU A 31 13.55 -8.67 -2.51
CA GLU A 31 13.80 -9.93 -1.78
C GLU A 31 13.68 -9.74 -0.25
N ARG A 32 13.84 -8.50 0.24
CA ARG A 32 13.72 -8.19 1.67
C ARG A 32 12.30 -7.82 2.11
N TYR A 33 11.45 -7.38 1.18
CA TYR A 33 10.11 -6.90 1.49
C TYR A 33 9.08 -8.01 1.79
N PRO A 34 9.14 -9.20 1.18
CA PRO A 34 8.25 -10.32 1.51
C PRO A 34 8.25 -10.70 2.99
N GLY A 35 7.26 -11.47 3.39
CA GLY A 35 7.03 -11.89 4.76
C GLY A 35 5.80 -11.22 5.38
N LYS A 36 5.67 -11.30 6.69
CA LYS A 36 4.51 -10.78 7.43
C LYS A 36 4.74 -9.35 7.87
N TRP A 37 3.70 -8.54 7.67
CA TRP A 37 3.59 -7.18 8.15
C TRP A 37 2.33 -7.01 8.99
N TYR A 38 2.43 -6.25 10.08
CA TYR A 38 1.32 -5.84 10.92
C TYR A 38 0.89 -4.43 10.55
N GLU A 39 -0.39 -4.20 10.37
CA GLU A 39 -0.93 -2.87 10.13
C GLU A 39 -1.00 -2.09 11.44
N VAL A 40 -0.23 -1.02 11.54
CA VAL A 40 -0.17 -0.15 12.72
C VAL A 40 -1.27 0.90 12.67
N ALA A 41 -1.44 1.52 11.50
CA ALA A 41 -2.47 2.52 11.26
C ALA A 41 -2.87 2.57 9.79
N ARG A 42 -4.06 3.09 9.52
CA ARG A 42 -4.57 3.34 8.15
C ARG A 42 -5.49 4.54 8.10
N LEU A 43 -5.73 5.08 6.92
CA LEU A 43 -6.91 5.89 6.65
C LEU A 43 -8.13 5.00 6.44
N ASP A 44 -9.34 5.50 6.75
CA ASP A 44 -10.57 4.71 6.63
C ASP A 44 -10.88 4.36 5.17
N HIS A 45 -11.13 3.09 4.94
CA HIS A 45 -11.65 2.57 3.68
C HIS A 45 -12.50 1.32 3.90
N SER A 46 -13.36 1.01 2.92
CA SER A 46 -14.40 -0.03 3.09
C SER A 46 -13.86 -1.45 3.26
N PHE A 47 -12.62 -1.73 2.80
CA PHE A 47 -12.07 -3.10 2.81
C PHE A 47 -11.75 -3.61 4.21
N GLU A 48 -11.33 -2.72 5.13
CA GLU A 48 -10.82 -3.08 6.46
C GLU A 48 -11.57 -2.37 7.59
N ARG A 49 -12.69 -1.72 7.25
CA ARG A 49 -13.50 -0.99 8.25
C ARG A 49 -13.97 -1.91 9.37
N GLY A 50 -13.67 -1.52 10.61
CA GLY A 50 -14.03 -2.28 11.81
C GLY A 50 -13.17 -3.52 12.07
N MET A 51 -12.04 -3.66 11.36
CA MET A 51 -11.09 -4.74 11.60
C MET A 51 -9.96 -4.33 12.54
N ASP A 52 -9.59 -5.25 13.42
CA ASP A 52 -8.38 -5.23 14.23
C ASP A 52 -7.49 -6.44 13.91
N ASN A 53 -6.32 -6.51 14.51
CA ASN A 53 -5.35 -7.58 14.28
C ASN A 53 -5.02 -7.78 12.79
N VAL A 54 -5.02 -6.68 12.03
CA VAL A 54 -4.83 -6.73 10.58
C VAL A 54 -3.37 -7.01 10.24
N THR A 55 -3.17 -7.96 9.37
CA THR A 55 -1.85 -8.35 8.86
C THR A 55 -1.88 -8.53 7.36
N ALA A 56 -0.76 -8.24 6.71
CA ALA A 56 -0.49 -8.56 5.32
C ALA A 56 0.70 -9.51 5.25
N THR A 57 0.55 -10.62 4.55
CA THR A 57 1.65 -11.55 4.28
C THR A 57 1.94 -11.56 2.79
N TYR A 58 3.17 -11.26 2.45
CA TYR A 58 3.66 -11.21 1.08
C TYR A 58 4.57 -12.40 0.81
N THR A 59 4.31 -13.13 -0.27
CA THR A 59 5.12 -14.27 -0.69
C THR A 59 5.62 -14.03 -2.10
N ALA A 60 6.94 -14.05 -2.29
CA ALA A 60 7.56 -13.91 -3.60
C ALA A 60 7.15 -15.09 -4.50
N ARG A 61 6.94 -14.79 -5.78
CA ARG A 61 6.55 -15.74 -6.82
C ARG A 61 7.69 -15.91 -7.81
N ASP A 62 7.75 -17.08 -8.42
CA ASP A 62 8.76 -17.39 -9.46
C ASP A 62 8.62 -16.51 -10.70
N ASP A 63 7.42 -15.96 -10.97
CA ASP A 63 7.17 -15.03 -12.07
C ASP A 63 7.58 -13.58 -11.77
N GLY A 64 8.20 -13.33 -10.61
CA GLY A 64 8.64 -12.01 -10.15
C GLY A 64 7.54 -11.17 -9.50
N GLY A 65 6.32 -11.69 -9.40
CA GLY A 65 5.22 -11.08 -8.67
C GLY A 65 5.23 -11.42 -7.17
N ILE A 66 4.16 -11.04 -6.48
CA ILE A 66 3.97 -11.26 -5.05
C ILE A 66 2.55 -11.77 -4.82
N ASP A 67 2.40 -12.90 -4.13
CA ASP A 67 1.13 -13.32 -3.57
C ASP A 67 0.87 -12.54 -2.28
N VAL A 68 -0.34 -12.04 -2.13
CA VAL A 68 -0.79 -11.21 -1.01
C VAL A 68 -1.87 -11.95 -0.23
N LEU A 69 -1.68 -12.08 1.08
CA LEU A 69 -2.71 -12.54 2.00
C LEU A 69 -2.92 -11.47 3.07
N ASN A 70 -4.06 -10.79 2.99
CA ASN A 70 -4.52 -9.91 4.07
C ASN A 70 -5.44 -10.68 4.99
N ARG A 71 -5.31 -10.46 6.30
CA ARG A 71 -6.12 -11.09 7.33
C ARG A 71 -6.46 -10.08 8.41
N GLY A 72 -7.72 -10.01 8.84
CA GLY A 72 -8.17 -9.12 9.89
C GLY A 72 -9.31 -9.73 10.71
N PHE A 73 -9.46 -9.28 11.94
CA PHE A 73 -10.54 -9.69 12.84
C PHE A 73 -11.66 -8.66 12.81
N VAL A 74 -12.83 -9.03 12.34
CA VAL A 74 -14.03 -8.19 12.29
C VAL A 74 -14.72 -8.22 13.64
N ARG A 75 -14.54 -7.17 14.46
CA ARG A 75 -15.08 -7.14 15.84
C ARG A 75 -16.59 -7.32 15.91
N ALA A 76 -17.33 -6.66 15.02
CA ALA A 76 -18.80 -6.73 15.03
C ALA A 76 -19.35 -8.13 14.78
N LYS A 77 -18.57 -8.98 14.09
CA LYS A 77 -18.94 -10.36 13.77
C LYS A 77 -18.29 -11.39 14.68
N GLY A 78 -17.18 -11.03 15.36
CA GLY A 78 -16.36 -11.97 16.11
C GLY A 78 -15.63 -12.98 15.22
N GLU A 79 -15.33 -12.62 13.97
CA GLU A 79 -14.80 -13.52 12.94
C GLU A 79 -13.54 -12.97 12.30
N TRP A 80 -12.69 -13.88 11.84
CA TRP A 80 -11.55 -13.57 10.99
C TRP A 80 -11.98 -13.57 9.53
N GLU A 81 -11.56 -12.54 8.80
CA GLU A 81 -11.72 -12.47 7.36
C GLU A 81 -10.33 -12.47 6.69
N GLU A 82 -10.28 -13.06 5.50
CA GLU A 82 -9.07 -13.11 4.67
C GLU A 82 -9.38 -12.66 3.25
N ALA A 83 -8.42 -11.94 2.66
CA ALA A 83 -8.44 -11.58 1.24
C ALA A 83 -7.11 -12.00 0.60
N ARG A 84 -7.20 -12.71 -0.52
CA ARG A 84 -6.05 -13.15 -1.30
C ARG A 84 -5.94 -12.34 -2.58
N GLY A 85 -4.77 -11.83 -2.85
CA GLY A 85 -4.50 -11.01 -4.01
C GLY A 85 -3.15 -11.32 -4.63
N ARG A 86 -2.86 -10.60 -5.71
CA ARG A 86 -1.57 -10.64 -6.39
C ARG A 86 -1.09 -9.23 -6.66
N ALA A 87 0.17 -8.99 -6.36
CA ALA A 87 0.84 -7.74 -6.70
C ALA A 87 1.88 -7.95 -7.79
N LYS A 88 2.11 -6.90 -8.57
CA LYS A 88 3.13 -6.85 -9.63
C LYS A 88 3.85 -5.52 -9.55
N PHE A 89 5.14 -5.51 -9.84
CA PHE A 89 5.87 -4.27 -10.03
C PHE A 89 5.39 -3.54 -11.28
N VAL A 90 5.28 -2.21 -11.22
CA VAL A 90 4.76 -1.39 -12.33
C VAL A 90 5.89 -1.04 -13.31
N GLU A 91 7.04 -0.64 -12.78
CA GLU A 91 8.22 -0.25 -13.58
C GLU A 91 9.32 -1.28 -13.39
N SER A 92 10.14 -1.11 -12.36
CA SER A 92 11.26 -1.98 -12.05
C SER A 92 11.17 -2.50 -10.62
N ARG A 93 11.91 -3.57 -10.30
CA ARG A 93 11.88 -4.18 -8.97
C ARG A 93 12.68 -3.41 -7.91
N ASP A 94 13.44 -2.42 -8.32
CA ASP A 94 14.22 -1.53 -7.46
C ASP A 94 13.45 -0.25 -7.05
N ARG A 95 12.17 -0.16 -7.45
CA ARG A 95 11.25 0.89 -7.01
C ARG A 95 10.08 0.30 -6.22
N GLY A 96 9.70 0.95 -5.15
CA GLY A 96 8.55 0.56 -4.32
C GLY A 96 7.20 0.83 -4.97
N MET A 97 7.07 0.67 -6.28
CA MET A 97 5.86 0.93 -7.05
C MET A 97 5.25 -0.36 -7.57
N LEU A 98 4.15 -0.77 -6.96
CA LEU A 98 3.41 -1.99 -7.30
C LEU A 98 1.94 -1.65 -7.62
N LYS A 99 1.27 -2.61 -8.20
CA LYS A 99 -0.19 -2.67 -8.31
C LYS A 99 -0.69 -4.00 -7.77
N VAL A 100 -1.79 -3.97 -7.02
CA VAL A 100 -2.37 -5.15 -6.39
C VAL A 100 -3.80 -5.38 -6.89
N SER A 101 -4.17 -6.64 -7.08
CA SER A 101 -5.51 -7.07 -7.43
C SER A 101 -5.98 -8.15 -6.45
N PHE A 102 -7.17 -7.94 -5.90
CA PHE A 102 -7.93 -8.94 -5.14
C PHE A 102 -9.09 -9.51 -5.97
N PHE A 103 -9.48 -8.79 -7.01
CA PHE A 103 -10.53 -9.17 -7.95
C PHE A 103 -10.05 -8.84 -9.35
N GLY A 104 -9.41 -9.82 -10.02
CA GLY A 104 -8.98 -9.60 -11.41
C GLY A 104 -10.16 -9.33 -12.32
N PRO A 105 -10.02 -8.44 -13.31
CA PRO A 105 -8.79 -7.83 -13.83
C PRO A 105 -8.44 -6.47 -13.20
N PHE A 106 -9.10 -6.05 -12.12
CA PHE A 106 -8.95 -4.73 -11.53
C PHE A 106 -7.72 -4.65 -10.61
N TYR A 107 -6.87 -3.65 -10.83
CA TYR A 107 -5.67 -3.39 -10.06
C TYR A 107 -5.73 -2.00 -9.42
N GLY A 108 -5.35 -1.91 -8.15
CA GLY A 108 -5.10 -0.67 -7.43
C GLY A 108 -3.61 -0.41 -7.22
N GLY A 109 -3.21 0.87 -7.12
CA GLY A 109 -1.84 1.24 -6.78
C GLY A 109 -1.49 0.80 -5.36
N TYR A 110 -0.27 0.29 -5.19
CA TYR A 110 0.36 -0.03 -3.92
C TYR A 110 1.78 0.49 -3.97
N ASN A 111 2.03 1.60 -3.29
CA ASN A 111 3.27 2.32 -3.42
C ASN A 111 3.94 2.45 -2.05
N VAL A 112 5.13 1.90 -1.90
CA VAL A 112 5.98 2.10 -0.73
C VAL A 112 6.67 3.45 -0.90
N VAL A 113 6.32 4.43 -0.05
CA VAL A 113 6.78 5.83 -0.17
C VAL A 113 7.73 6.24 0.95
N ASP A 114 7.80 5.43 1.99
CA ASP A 114 8.83 5.49 3.03
C ASP A 114 9.11 4.08 3.56
N LEU A 115 10.37 3.76 3.79
CA LEU A 115 10.80 2.44 4.23
C LEU A 115 12.12 2.60 4.99
N ASP A 116 12.15 2.12 6.23
CA ASP A 116 13.39 2.19 7.01
C ASP A 116 14.47 1.23 6.45
N PRO A 117 15.76 1.53 6.63
CA PRO A 117 16.85 0.73 6.07
C PRO A 117 16.83 -0.75 6.49
N GLU A 118 16.28 -1.04 7.67
CA GLU A 118 16.19 -2.40 8.20
C GLU A 118 14.89 -3.12 7.78
N TYR A 119 14.02 -2.46 6.98
CA TYR A 119 12.74 -3.01 6.52
C TYR A 119 11.80 -3.41 7.66
N GLN A 120 11.82 -2.65 8.76
CA GLN A 120 10.96 -2.90 9.92
C GLN A 120 9.68 -2.08 9.91
N LEU A 121 9.68 -0.93 9.22
CA LEU A 121 8.56 0.01 9.17
C LEU A 121 8.39 0.53 7.74
N SER A 122 7.16 0.55 7.24
CA SER A 122 6.82 0.94 5.86
C SER A 122 5.62 1.86 5.84
N LEU A 123 5.70 2.95 5.05
CA LEU A 123 4.57 3.78 4.68
C LEU A 123 4.12 3.42 3.28
N VAL A 124 2.90 2.95 3.16
CA VAL A 124 2.30 2.52 1.89
C VAL A 124 1.12 3.42 1.55
N VAL A 125 1.02 3.81 0.29
CA VAL A 125 -0.11 4.61 -0.20
C VAL A 125 -0.74 3.99 -1.44
N GLY A 126 -2.03 4.19 -1.57
CA GLY A 126 -2.80 3.76 -2.74
C GLY A 126 -2.77 4.78 -3.88
N PRO A 127 -3.73 4.70 -4.82
CA PRO A 127 -3.75 5.56 -6.01
C PRO A 127 -4.17 7.01 -5.71
N SER A 128 -4.65 7.30 -4.52
CA SER A 128 -5.04 8.64 -4.08
C SER A 128 -4.75 8.86 -2.61
N ARG A 129 -4.81 10.13 -2.14
CA ARG A 129 -4.60 10.47 -0.72
C ARG A 129 -5.68 9.95 0.24
N LYS A 130 -6.66 9.20 -0.25
CA LYS A 130 -7.65 8.49 0.58
C LYS A 130 -7.13 7.16 1.12
N TYR A 131 -6.02 6.64 0.61
CA TYR A 131 -5.49 5.33 0.94
C TYR A 131 -4.07 5.45 1.48
N LEU A 132 -3.90 5.08 2.73
CA LEU A 132 -2.62 5.05 3.42
C LEU A 132 -2.62 3.95 4.47
N TRP A 133 -1.48 3.27 4.58
CA TRP A 133 -1.19 2.26 5.60
C TRP A 133 0.21 2.48 6.17
N ILE A 134 0.32 2.32 7.48
CA ILE A 134 1.60 2.19 8.18
C ILE A 134 1.74 0.73 8.58
N LEU A 135 2.74 0.07 8.07
CA LEU A 135 3.02 -1.34 8.29
C LEU A 135 4.30 -1.53 9.09
N ALA A 136 4.33 -2.52 9.99
CA ALA A 136 5.51 -2.87 10.78
C ALA A 136 5.74 -4.38 10.81
N ARG A 137 7.00 -4.81 11.06
CA ARG A 137 7.34 -6.23 11.24
C ARG A 137 6.89 -6.79 12.59
N GLN A 138 6.51 -5.94 13.51
CA GLN A 138 6.00 -6.32 14.83
C GLN A 138 4.70 -5.58 15.15
N PRO A 139 3.81 -6.17 15.96
CA PRO A 139 2.49 -5.59 16.23
C PRO A 139 2.55 -4.28 17.01
N ASN A 140 3.60 -4.08 17.82
CA ASN A 140 3.80 -2.89 18.65
C ASN A 140 5.20 -2.33 18.40
N PRO A 141 5.44 -1.62 17.28
CA PRO A 141 6.73 -1.02 16.97
C PRO A 141 7.05 0.14 17.92
N PRO A 142 8.32 0.56 18.03
CA PRO A 142 8.71 1.72 18.83
C PRO A 142 7.92 2.98 18.42
N ARG A 143 7.38 3.68 19.42
CA ARG A 143 6.48 4.81 19.20
C ARG A 143 7.15 5.95 18.42
N ASP A 144 8.38 6.28 18.76
CA ASP A 144 9.16 7.31 18.08
C ASP A 144 9.41 7.00 16.60
N ALA A 145 9.58 5.72 16.26
CA ALA A 145 9.70 5.28 14.88
C ALA A 145 8.38 5.48 14.11
N VAL A 146 7.26 5.13 14.72
CA VAL A 146 5.93 5.36 14.12
C VAL A 146 5.64 6.84 13.95
N GLU A 147 5.97 7.68 14.95
CA GLU A 147 5.78 9.13 14.88
C GLU A 147 6.54 9.77 13.69
N ARG A 148 7.76 9.29 13.39
CA ARG A 148 8.51 9.74 12.20
C ARG A 148 7.78 9.41 10.90
N VAL A 149 7.20 8.23 10.79
CA VAL A 149 6.43 7.81 9.60
C VAL A 149 5.14 8.63 9.47
N VAL A 150 4.46 8.92 10.58
CA VAL A 150 3.27 9.79 10.60
C VAL A 150 3.64 11.20 10.14
N GLN A 151 4.75 11.75 10.62
CA GLN A 151 5.25 13.05 10.17
C GLN A 151 5.53 13.03 8.66
N ARG A 152 6.19 11.97 8.15
CA ARG A 152 6.43 11.81 6.72
C ARG A 152 5.13 11.78 5.91
N ALA A 153 4.11 11.09 6.39
CA ALA A 153 2.79 11.07 5.76
C ALA A 153 2.16 12.48 5.71
N ALA A 154 2.26 13.25 6.79
CA ALA A 154 1.77 14.63 6.83
C ALA A 154 2.51 15.54 5.82
N GLU A 155 3.84 15.41 5.70
CA GLU A 155 4.65 16.14 4.71
C GLU A 155 4.23 15.83 3.27
N LEU A 156 3.77 14.60 3.01
CA LEU A 156 3.24 14.16 1.72
C LEU A 156 1.79 14.58 1.48
N GLY A 157 1.19 15.34 2.42
CA GLY A 157 -0.15 15.90 2.30
C GLY A 157 -1.29 14.97 2.65
N PHE A 158 -1.03 13.89 3.42
CA PHE A 158 -2.09 13.02 3.94
C PHE A 158 -2.69 13.59 5.22
N ASP A 159 -3.99 13.36 5.43
CA ASP A 159 -4.68 13.74 6.67
C ASP A 159 -4.37 12.74 7.79
N THR A 160 -3.25 12.98 8.49
CA THR A 160 -2.82 12.12 9.59
C THR A 160 -3.70 12.23 10.83
N SER A 161 -4.55 13.26 10.94
CA SER A 161 -5.52 13.38 12.03
C SER A 161 -6.67 12.37 11.92
N ALA A 162 -6.90 11.85 10.71
CA ALA A 162 -7.92 10.84 10.41
C ALA A 162 -7.41 9.39 10.51
N LEU A 163 -6.17 9.17 10.95
CA LEU A 163 -5.61 7.83 11.09
C LEU A 163 -6.38 6.99 12.11
N ILE A 164 -6.74 5.79 11.69
CA ILE A 164 -7.28 4.72 12.54
C ILE A 164 -6.10 3.88 13.02
N TRP A 165 -5.92 3.79 14.33
CA TRP A 165 -4.89 2.96 14.97
C TRP A 165 -5.41 1.54 15.15
N VAL A 166 -4.71 0.59 14.55
CA VAL A 166 -5.12 -0.81 14.57
C VAL A 166 -4.63 -1.47 15.84
N ARG A 167 -5.56 -2.11 16.56
CA ARG A 167 -5.22 -2.85 17.79
C ARG A 167 -4.72 -4.25 17.41
N HIS A 168 -3.66 -4.67 18.11
CA HIS A 168 -3.16 -6.03 18.08
C HIS A 168 -3.24 -6.60 19.48
N ASP A 169 -4.14 -7.56 19.66
CA ASP A 169 -4.25 -8.30 20.90
C ASP A 169 -3.10 -9.32 20.99
N PRO A 170 -2.59 -9.62 22.20
CA PRO A 170 -1.49 -10.57 22.43
C PRO A 170 -1.81 -11.99 21.93
#